data_5812b455b6f9e3597118376c625d4b8f
#
_entry.id   5812b455b6f9e3597118376c625d4b8f
#
_cell.length_a   1.000
_cell.length_b   1.000
_cell.length_c   1.000
_cell.angle_alpha   90.00
_cell.angle_beta   90.00
_cell.angle_gamma   90.00
#
_symmetry.space_group_name_H-M   'P 1'
#
loop_
_entity.id
_entity.type
_entity.pdbx_description
1 polymer ?
#
loop_
_entity_poly.entity_id
_entity_poly.type
_entity_poly.pdbx_seq_one_letter_code
_entity_poly.pdbx_strand_id
1 'polypeptide(L)'
;MLNYSRNLEMSIVDGHFNDGSPIILGLEYVSSSYTWRRIDVDSNVVSMTSSEIDSHPIFSNMYAETVDGCAMVRIPRFYFIYQRVSTGHKWWIAPFRFRLGNTLAEPHRAFIYNGEILKYFYLSQYEVSTDPDNSNTVTSAANKTVLTGKTLTQMKTLCEARNTNGVTGFRMFNIYQLGAIQMLFLFDKANPNSQALCGTGQANTGKVLATGANNNNWRDLHELWGNATHLVEGLQNRSTKMYIWPSVSNEVFEDTNQTIPTISGGGFITDIQEYAANIGLFIAESHSSSATNNMLPDKFWSKGSGNLICSHGGKYSSSTGAGLFNIGVDNTEANAATAAYTTRLSKYDLR
;
A
#
# COMPACT_ATOMS: atom_id res chain seq x y z
N MET A 1 -19.57 -4.66 28.11
CA MET A 1 -18.44 -5.07 27.23
C MET A 1 -18.68 -6.54 26.88
N LEU A 2 -19.26 -6.82 25.75
CA LEU A 2 -19.56 -8.18 25.29
C LEU A 2 -18.27 -8.84 24.81
N ASN A 3 -18.03 -10.05 25.30
CA ASN A 3 -16.89 -10.92 24.97
C ASN A 3 -16.92 -11.34 23.48
N TYR A 4 -16.52 -10.45 22.58
CA TYR A 4 -16.35 -10.78 21.16
C TYR A 4 -15.22 -11.79 20.91
N SER A 5 -14.25 -11.94 21.81
CA SER A 5 -13.11 -12.83 21.64
C SER A 5 -13.44 -14.32 21.78
N ARG A 6 -14.40 -14.70 22.63
CA ARG A 6 -14.73 -16.13 22.86
C ARG A 6 -15.66 -16.72 21.80
N ASN A 7 -16.52 -15.91 21.19
CA ASN A 7 -17.43 -16.41 20.15
C ASN A 7 -16.76 -16.52 18.76
N LEU A 8 -15.70 -15.74 18.51
CA LEU A 8 -14.94 -15.87 17.27
C LEU A 8 -14.06 -17.14 17.26
N GLU A 9 -13.43 -17.51 18.39
CA GLU A 9 -12.62 -18.73 18.46
C GLU A 9 -13.42 -20.03 18.22
N MET A 10 -14.72 -20.04 18.51
CA MET A 10 -15.58 -21.24 18.33
C MET A 10 -16.18 -21.37 16.94
N SER A 11 -16.18 -20.32 16.10
CA SER A 11 -16.73 -20.37 14.73
C SER A 11 -15.66 -20.56 13.64
N ILE A 12 -14.39 -20.68 14.00
CA ILE A 12 -13.23 -20.63 13.09
C ILE A 12 -12.77 -22.02 12.61
N VAL A 13 -13.44 -23.10 12.99
CA VAL A 13 -12.98 -24.45 12.59
C VAL A 13 -13.01 -24.62 11.07
N ASP A 14 -13.86 -23.88 10.34
CA ASP A 14 -14.03 -23.99 8.89
C ASP A 14 -13.75 -22.70 8.10
N GLY A 15 -13.23 -21.61 8.74
CA GLY A 15 -12.88 -20.38 8.03
C GLY A 15 -14.07 -19.54 7.53
N HIS A 16 -15.30 -19.77 8.02
CA HIS A 16 -16.52 -19.08 7.60
C HIS A 16 -17.25 -18.41 8.78
N PHE A 17 -18.05 -17.40 8.48
CA PHE A 17 -19.04 -16.85 9.41
C PHE A 17 -20.23 -17.80 9.56
N ASN A 18 -21.11 -17.54 10.55
CA ASN A 18 -22.34 -18.34 10.76
C ASN A 18 -23.30 -18.30 9.56
N ASP A 19 -23.20 -17.35 8.67
CA ASP A 19 -23.96 -17.22 7.42
C ASP A 19 -23.32 -17.95 6.23
N GLY A 20 -22.17 -18.62 6.45
CA GLY A 20 -21.43 -19.34 5.42
C GLY A 20 -20.47 -18.50 4.61
N SER A 21 -20.38 -17.16 4.84
CA SER A 21 -19.42 -16.31 4.14
C SER A 21 -17.99 -16.53 4.67
N PRO A 22 -16.96 -16.48 3.81
CA PRO A 22 -15.58 -16.70 4.23
C PRO A 22 -15.09 -15.54 5.11
N ILE A 23 -14.52 -15.86 6.26
CA ILE A 23 -13.87 -14.90 7.15
C ILE A 23 -12.35 -14.83 6.89
N ILE A 24 -11.79 -15.88 6.30
CA ILE A 24 -10.42 -15.91 5.77
C ILE A 24 -10.53 -15.79 4.26
N LEU A 25 -10.05 -14.69 3.74
CA LEU A 25 -10.03 -14.43 2.30
C LEU A 25 -8.72 -14.97 1.72
N GLY A 26 -8.82 -15.77 0.66
CA GLY A 26 -7.67 -16.27 -0.07
C GLY A 26 -7.59 -15.65 -1.47
N LEU A 27 -6.36 -15.49 -1.97
CA LEU A 27 -6.06 -14.96 -3.29
C LEU A 27 -4.88 -15.72 -3.90
N GLU A 28 -4.98 -16.08 -5.17
CA GLU A 28 -3.91 -16.75 -5.92
C GLU A 28 -3.59 -15.98 -7.20
N TYR A 29 -2.30 -15.84 -7.48
CA TYR A 29 -1.78 -15.51 -8.81
C TYR A 29 -1.25 -16.76 -9.48
N VAL A 30 -1.77 -17.06 -10.69
CA VAL A 30 -1.38 -18.22 -11.49
C VAL A 30 -0.45 -17.77 -12.61
N SER A 31 0.84 -18.10 -12.52
CA SER A 31 1.89 -17.61 -13.42
C SER A 31 1.74 -18.10 -14.86
N SER A 32 1.22 -19.31 -15.08
CA SER A 32 1.05 -19.87 -16.42
C SER A 32 -0.07 -19.21 -17.25
N SER A 33 -1.05 -18.57 -16.57
CA SER A 33 -2.17 -17.87 -17.20
C SER A 33 -2.18 -16.38 -16.93
N TYR A 34 -1.26 -15.87 -16.11
CA TYR A 34 -1.18 -14.47 -15.68
C TYR A 34 -2.48 -13.96 -15.05
N THR A 35 -3.17 -14.83 -14.30
CA THR A 35 -4.48 -14.54 -13.74
C THR A 35 -4.46 -14.48 -12.22
N TRP A 36 -5.27 -13.58 -11.68
CA TRP A 36 -5.57 -13.49 -10.26
C TRP A 36 -6.96 -14.08 -10.00
N ARG A 37 -7.09 -14.86 -8.94
CA ARG A 37 -8.38 -15.48 -8.57
C ARG A 37 -8.51 -15.63 -7.06
N ARG A 38 -9.75 -15.61 -6.59
CA ARG A 38 -10.06 -15.89 -5.19
C ARG A 38 -10.01 -17.37 -4.92
N ILE A 39 -9.50 -17.73 -3.77
CA ILE A 39 -9.45 -19.11 -3.28
C ILE A 39 -9.96 -19.18 -1.84
N ASP A 40 -10.41 -20.35 -1.40
CA ASP A 40 -10.68 -20.65 0.00
C ASP A 40 -9.40 -21.08 0.75
N VAL A 41 -9.56 -21.52 1.98
CA VAL A 41 -8.45 -22.03 2.83
C VAL A 41 -7.83 -23.31 2.29
N ASP A 42 -8.58 -24.10 1.53
CA ASP A 42 -8.14 -25.35 0.89
C ASP A 42 -7.60 -25.11 -0.54
N SER A 43 -7.53 -23.85 -0.96
CA SER A 43 -7.10 -23.44 -2.31
C SER A 43 -8.07 -23.78 -3.44
N ASN A 44 -9.33 -24.04 -3.15
CA ASN A 44 -10.37 -24.15 -4.17
C ASN A 44 -10.75 -22.76 -4.67
N VAL A 45 -11.04 -22.65 -5.97
CA VAL A 45 -11.49 -21.37 -6.55
C VAL A 45 -12.90 -21.04 -6.06
N VAL A 46 -13.06 -19.81 -5.56
CA VAL A 46 -14.34 -19.30 -5.06
C VAL A 46 -14.71 -17.98 -5.74
N SER A 47 -15.99 -17.69 -5.78
CA SER A 47 -16.52 -16.39 -6.22
C SER A 47 -17.08 -15.63 -5.03
N MET A 48 -16.86 -14.31 -5.04
CA MET A 48 -17.46 -13.40 -4.05
C MET A 48 -18.01 -12.19 -4.77
N THR A 49 -19.18 -11.76 -4.36
CA THR A 49 -19.80 -10.52 -4.82
C THR A 49 -19.15 -9.31 -4.16
N SER A 50 -19.32 -8.13 -4.73
CA SER A 50 -18.87 -6.88 -4.10
C SER A 50 -19.51 -6.67 -2.73
N SER A 51 -20.78 -7.03 -2.56
CA SER A 51 -21.49 -6.91 -1.28
C SER A 51 -20.89 -7.80 -0.19
N GLU A 52 -20.49 -9.03 -0.51
CA GLU A 52 -19.80 -9.92 0.44
C GLU A 52 -18.43 -9.37 0.83
N ILE A 53 -17.69 -8.81 -0.11
CA ILE A 53 -16.42 -8.14 0.18
C ILE A 53 -16.65 -6.90 1.06
N ASP A 54 -17.64 -6.06 0.73
CA ASP A 54 -17.91 -4.83 1.48
C ASP A 54 -18.40 -5.13 2.90
N SER A 55 -19.09 -6.24 3.12
CA SER A 55 -19.53 -6.67 4.45
C SER A 55 -18.44 -7.36 5.27
N HIS A 56 -17.35 -7.82 4.63
CA HIS A 56 -16.25 -8.48 5.34
C HIS A 56 -15.61 -7.52 6.37
N PRO A 57 -15.30 -7.97 7.62
CA PRO A 57 -14.84 -7.10 8.70
C PRO A 57 -13.62 -6.24 8.41
N ILE A 58 -12.73 -6.67 7.52
CA ILE A 58 -11.62 -5.83 7.09
C ILE A 58 -12.15 -4.62 6.30
N PHE A 59 -12.98 -4.88 5.27
CA PHE A 59 -13.42 -3.82 4.36
C PHE A 59 -14.53 -2.93 4.92
N SER A 60 -15.45 -3.49 5.73
CA SER A 60 -16.49 -2.72 6.41
C SER A 60 -15.95 -1.77 7.50
N ASN A 61 -14.72 -2.00 7.97
CA ASN A 61 -14.00 -1.13 8.90
C ASN A 61 -13.03 -0.14 8.22
N MET A 62 -12.99 -0.12 6.88
CA MET A 62 -12.35 0.96 6.12
C MET A 62 -13.37 2.06 5.88
N TYR A 63 -13.15 3.23 6.46
CA TYR A 63 -14.03 4.38 6.27
C TYR A 63 -13.29 5.70 6.46
N ALA A 64 -13.83 6.73 5.81
CA ALA A 64 -13.31 8.07 5.92
C ALA A 64 -13.80 8.76 7.20
N GLU A 65 -12.92 9.49 7.86
CA GLU A 65 -13.24 10.33 9.01
C GLU A 65 -12.27 11.52 9.10
N THR A 66 -12.65 12.52 9.90
CA THR A 66 -11.75 13.64 10.21
C THR A 66 -10.95 13.31 11.47
N VAL A 67 -9.63 13.32 11.35
CA VAL A 67 -8.71 13.06 12.46
C VAL A 67 -7.79 14.27 12.63
N ASP A 68 -7.88 14.94 13.77
CA ASP A 68 -7.11 16.15 14.10
C ASP A 68 -7.08 17.18 12.94
N GLY A 69 -8.25 17.43 12.35
CA GLY A 69 -8.44 18.40 11.28
C GLY A 69 -8.04 17.92 9.88
N CYS A 70 -7.62 16.67 9.71
CA CYS A 70 -7.28 16.08 8.42
C CYS A 70 -8.34 15.08 7.96
N ALA A 71 -8.66 15.08 6.68
CA ALA A 71 -9.47 14.05 6.04
C ALA A 71 -8.63 12.76 5.90
N MET A 72 -9.00 11.72 6.63
CA MET A 72 -8.25 10.48 6.74
C MET A 72 -9.15 9.28 6.43
N VAL A 73 -8.56 8.18 6.00
CA VAL A 73 -9.20 6.86 5.91
C VAL A 73 -8.58 5.95 6.96
N ARG A 74 -9.43 5.34 7.75
CA ARG A 74 -9.04 4.32 8.69
C ARG A 74 -8.76 3.02 7.96
N ILE A 75 -7.57 2.43 8.17
CA ILE A 75 -7.13 1.16 7.59
C ILE A 75 -7.04 0.14 8.72
N PRO A 76 -7.96 -0.85 8.79
CA PRO A 76 -7.99 -1.81 9.88
C PRO A 76 -6.88 -2.84 9.73
N ARG A 77 -6.41 -3.34 10.88
CA ARG A 77 -5.44 -4.42 10.96
C ARG A 77 -5.96 -5.69 10.32
N PHE A 78 -5.06 -6.36 9.62
CA PHE A 78 -5.24 -7.73 9.18
C PHE A 78 -3.97 -8.56 9.44
N TYR A 79 -4.17 -9.86 9.52
CA TYR A 79 -3.12 -10.87 9.56
C TYR A 79 -3.05 -11.55 8.21
N PHE A 80 -1.87 -12.03 7.82
CA PHE A 80 -1.72 -12.66 6.52
C PHE A 80 -0.76 -13.86 6.56
N ILE A 81 -0.95 -14.75 5.59
CA ILE A 81 -0.01 -15.81 5.21
C ILE A 81 0.29 -15.61 3.73
N TYR A 82 1.55 -15.74 3.37
CA TYR A 82 2.02 -15.84 1.99
C TYR A 82 2.67 -17.19 1.75
N GLN A 83 2.47 -17.74 0.56
CA GLN A 83 3.13 -18.95 0.09
C GLN A 83 3.52 -18.81 -1.37
N ARG A 84 4.79 -19.05 -1.69
CA ARG A 84 5.25 -19.29 -3.05
C ARG A 84 4.97 -20.76 -3.39
N VAL A 85 4.32 -21.01 -4.51
CA VAL A 85 3.99 -22.35 -4.99
C VAL A 85 4.52 -22.52 -6.42
N SER A 86 4.63 -23.76 -6.91
CA SER A 86 5.14 -24.02 -8.27
C SER A 86 4.31 -23.39 -9.38
N THR A 87 3.05 -23.06 -9.11
CA THR A 87 2.12 -22.42 -10.05
C THR A 87 2.03 -20.90 -9.91
N GLY A 88 2.72 -20.30 -8.94
CA GLY A 88 2.66 -18.86 -8.69
C GLY A 88 2.69 -18.50 -7.20
N HIS A 89 1.76 -17.68 -6.76
CA HIS A 89 1.74 -17.13 -5.41
C HIS A 89 0.35 -17.23 -4.79
N LYS A 90 0.30 -17.47 -3.49
CA LYS A 90 -0.94 -17.49 -2.72
C LYS A 90 -0.82 -16.61 -1.48
N TRP A 91 -1.92 -15.93 -1.15
CA TRP A 91 -2.07 -15.14 0.07
C TRP A 91 -3.41 -15.44 0.71
N TRP A 92 -3.44 -15.35 2.05
CA TRP A 92 -4.67 -15.37 2.83
C TRP A 92 -4.62 -14.25 3.85
N ILE A 93 -5.76 -13.57 4.05
CA ILE A 93 -5.91 -12.53 5.06
C ILE A 93 -7.13 -12.78 5.94
N ALA A 94 -7.04 -12.33 7.20
CA ALA A 94 -8.17 -12.30 8.13
C ALA A 94 -8.01 -11.14 9.13
N PRO A 95 -9.09 -10.67 9.77
CA PRO A 95 -9.03 -9.61 10.79
C PRO A 95 -8.41 -10.10 12.12
N PHE A 96 -8.11 -11.37 12.25
CA PHE A 96 -7.53 -12.02 13.44
C PHE A 96 -6.44 -13.00 13.03
N ARG A 97 -5.65 -13.46 14.02
CA ARG A 97 -4.61 -14.46 13.82
C ARG A 97 -5.20 -15.84 13.56
N PHE A 98 -4.82 -16.50 12.49
CA PHE A 98 -5.29 -17.81 12.05
C PHE A 98 -4.13 -18.73 11.67
N ARG A 99 -4.41 -20.00 11.38
CA ARG A 99 -3.44 -20.98 10.88
C ARG A 99 -3.92 -21.62 9.59
N LEU A 100 -2.97 -21.89 8.69
CA LEU A 100 -3.15 -22.81 7.57
C LEU A 100 -2.08 -23.91 7.71
N GLY A 101 -2.52 -25.10 8.02
CA GLY A 101 -1.61 -26.19 8.41
C GLY A 101 -0.73 -25.76 9.60
N ASN A 102 0.58 -25.82 9.41
CA ASN A 102 1.56 -25.43 10.44
C ASN A 102 1.92 -23.93 10.41
N THR A 103 1.49 -23.16 9.41
CA THR A 103 1.85 -21.76 9.25
C THR A 103 0.88 -20.88 10.05
N LEU A 104 1.42 -20.05 10.94
CA LEU A 104 0.66 -19.07 11.70
C LEU A 104 0.67 -17.73 10.94
N ALA A 105 -0.51 -17.13 10.80
CA ALA A 105 -0.63 -15.78 10.23
C ALA A 105 -0.01 -14.73 11.15
N GLU A 106 0.76 -13.84 10.57
CA GLU A 106 1.35 -12.72 11.29
C GLU A 106 0.65 -11.40 10.91
N PRO A 107 0.61 -10.41 11.82
CA PRO A 107 0.06 -9.11 11.49
C PRO A 107 0.92 -8.46 10.40
N HIS A 108 0.27 -7.82 9.42
CA HIS A 108 1.02 -7.05 8.43
C HIS A 108 1.88 -5.98 9.12
N ARG A 109 3.12 -5.79 8.68
CA ARG A 109 4.11 -4.92 9.35
C ARG A 109 3.66 -3.46 9.51
N ALA A 110 2.76 -2.98 8.66
CA ALA A 110 2.14 -1.65 8.79
C ALA A 110 1.43 -1.44 10.14
N PHE A 111 1.06 -2.51 10.84
CA PHE A 111 0.33 -2.46 12.11
C PHE A 111 1.20 -2.79 13.32
N ILE A 112 2.51 -2.87 13.17
CA ILE A 112 3.44 -3.13 14.28
C ILE A 112 4.23 -1.86 14.57
N TYR A 113 3.98 -1.23 15.73
CA TYR A 113 4.65 -0.01 16.17
C TYR A 113 5.25 -0.21 17.57
N ASN A 114 6.57 -0.03 17.72
CA ASN A 114 7.30 -0.28 18.97
C ASN A 114 7.05 -1.68 19.58
N GLY A 115 6.88 -2.71 18.72
CA GLY A 115 6.58 -4.07 19.16
C GLY A 115 5.11 -4.33 19.51
N GLU A 116 4.28 -3.29 19.51
CA GLU A 116 2.84 -3.42 19.75
C GLU A 116 2.06 -3.59 18.45
N ILE A 117 0.99 -4.39 18.50
CA ILE A 117 0.12 -4.63 17.36
C ILE A 117 -1.06 -3.66 17.45
N LEU A 118 -1.05 -2.64 16.60
CA LEU A 118 -2.09 -1.64 16.50
C LEU A 118 -3.38 -2.21 15.88
N LYS A 119 -4.53 -1.66 16.22
CA LYS A 119 -5.82 -2.06 15.65
C LYS A 119 -6.02 -1.53 14.23
N TYR A 120 -5.43 -0.38 13.90
CA TYR A 120 -5.52 0.32 12.62
C TYR A 120 -4.41 1.36 12.52
N PHE A 121 -4.21 1.87 11.34
CA PHE A 121 -3.56 3.16 11.09
C PHE A 121 -4.48 4.03 10.21
N TYR A 122 -4.18 5.31 10.13
CA TYR A 122 -4.84 6.23 9.21
C TYR A 122 -3.93 6.58 8.05
N LEU A 123 -4.52 6.65 6.84
CA LEU A 123 -3.91 7.22 5.66
C LEU A 123 -4.76 8.39 5.17
N SER A 124 -4.13 9.48 4.74
CA SER A 124 -4.85 10.64 4.24
C SER A 124 -5.73 10.30 3.03
N GLN A 125 -6.97 10.82 3.01
CA GLN A 125 -7.87 10.67 1.86
C GLN A 125 -7.26 11.25 0.59
N TYR A 126 -6.54 12.36 0.72
CA TYR A 126 -5.97 13.14 -0.37
C TYR A 126 -4.44 13.23 -0.25
N GLU A 127 -3.80 13.59 -1.35
CA GLU A 127 -2.42 14.04 -1.35
C GLU A 127 -2.25 15.24 -0.40
N VAL A 128 -1.05 15.41 0.18
CA VAL A 128 -0.83 16.51 1.13
C VAL A 128 -0.87 17.87 0.48
N SER A 129 -1.41 18.84 1.22
CA SER A 129 -1.40 20.27 0.91
C SER A 129 -0.78 21.04 2.06
N THR A 130 -0.33 22.27 1.83
CA THR A 130 0.05 23.16 2.94
C THR A 130 -1.16 23.41 3.83
N ASP A 131 -0.99 23.31 5.13
CA ASP A 131 -2.03 23.64 6.10
C ASP A 131 -2.31 25.15 6.03
N PRO A 132 -3.58 25.58 5.82
CA PRO A 132 -3.90 27.01 5.71
C PRO A 132 -3.64 27.79 7.00
N ASP A 133 -3.72 27.13 8.15
CA ASP A 133 -3.56 27.77 9.47
C ASP A 133 -2.08 27.73 9.94
N ASN A 134 -1.24 26.88 9.33
CA ASN A 134 0.17 26.76 9.67
C ASN A 134 1.00 26.28 8.47
N SER A 135 1.66 27.21 7.78
CA SER A 135 2.48 26.93 6.60
C SER A 135 3.69 25.99 6.85
N ASN A 136 4.04 25.73 8.11
CA ASN A 136 5.12 24.81 8.48
C ASN A 136 4.65 23.37 8.67
N THR A 137 3.41 23.07 8.32
CA THR A 137 2.84 21.71 8.38
C THR A 137 1.96 21.45 7.16
N VAL A 138 1.50 20.22 7.03
CA VAL A 138 0.63 19.77 5.95
C VAL A 138 -0.74 19.36 6.45
N THR A 139 -1.73 19.37 5.56
CA THR A 139 -3.08 18.85 5.80
C THR A 139 -3.51 17.91 4.69
N SER A 140 -4.60 17.18 4.91
CA SER A 140 -5.34 16.42 3.91
C SER A 140 -6.76 16.97 3.82
N ALA A 141 -7.10 17.56 2.69
CA ALA A 141 -8.42 18.11 2.42
C ALA A 141 -8.68 18.17 0.90
N ALA A 142 -9.94 18.09 0.48
CA ALA A 142 -10.33 18.23 -0.92
C ALA A 142 -10.13 19.66 -1.44
N ASN A 143 -9.97 19.80 -2.75
CA ASN A 143 -9.91 21.09 -3.46
C ASN A 143 -8.78 22.02 -2.99
N LYS A 144 -7.64 21.42 -2.60
CA LYS A 144 -6.44 22.16 -2.21
C LYS A 144 -5.35 22.01 -3.27
N THR A 145 -4.44 22.96 -3.31
CA THR A 145 -3.23 22.83 -4.12
C THR A 145 -2.33 21.77 -3.49
N VAL A 146 -1.99 20.73 -4.27
CA VAL A 146 -1.06 19.69 -3.82
C VAL A 146 0.30 20.29 -3.51
N LEU A 147 0.85 19.96 -2.34
CA LEU A 147 2.20 20.37 -1.98
C LEU A 147 3.21 19.53 -2.76
N THR A 148 4.01 20.19 -3.59
CA THR A 148 5.05 19.56 -4.41
C THR A 148 6.39 20.29 -4.26
N GLY A 149 7.43 19.80 -4.93
CA GLY A 149 8.73 20.49 -4.96
C GLY A 149 9.54 20.43 -3.67
N LYS A 150 9.27 19.45 -2.83
CA LYS A 150 9.99 19.19 -1.57
C LYS A 150 10.79 17.91 -1.67
N THR A 151 11.93 17.85 -0.97
CA THR A 151 12.66 16.60 -0.79
C THR A 151 11.88 15.64 0.12
N LEU A 152 12.24 14.35 0.14
CA LEU A 152 11.66 13.37 1.05
C LEU A 152 11.82 13.80 2.51
N THR A 153 13.00 14.25 2.91
CA THR A 153 13.29 14.76 4.26
C THR A 153 12.42 15.97 4.61
N GLN A 154 12.22 16.92 3.68
CA GLN A 154 11.36 18.08 3.90
C GLN A 154 9.88 17.67 4.05
N MET A 155 9.39 16.74 3.22
CA MET A 155 8.02 16.21 3.33
C MET A 155 7.81 15.51 4.67
N LYS A 156 8.77 14.67 5.09
CA LYS A 156 8.76 14.03 6.41
C LYS A 156 8.62 15.04 7.53
N THR A 157 9.50 16.05 7.55
CA THR A 157 9.47 17.12 8.57
C THR A 157 8.11 17.81 8.64
N LEU A 158 7.50 18.14 7.50
CA LEU A 158 6.20 18.79 7.42
C LEU A 158 5.05 17.87 7.92
N CYS A 159 5.11 16.59 7.63
CA CYS A 159 4.14 15.61 8.15
C CYS A 159 4.25 15.47 9.69
N GLU A 160 5.45 15.34 10.19
CA GLU A 160 5.72 15.16 11.63
C GLU A 160 5.48 16.45 12.44
N ALA A 161 5.57 17.62 11.82
CA ALA A 161 5.25 18.92 12.45
C ALA A 161 3.79 19.05 12.91
N ARG A 162 2.90 18.13 12.51
CA ARG A 162 1.55 18.03 13.07
C ARG A 162 1.50 17.49 14.49
N ASN A 163 2.57 16.87 14.96
CA ASN A 163 2.65 16.32 16.33
C ASN A 163 2.90 17.43 17.35
N THR A 164 1.91 18.30 17.57
CA THR A 164 1.95 19.43 18.48
C THR A 164 0.71 19.49 19.37
N ASN A 165 0.79 20.16 20.50
CA ASN A 165 -0.35 20.40 21.41
C ASN A 165 -1.09 19.11 21.83
N GLY A 166 -0.34 18.02 22.10
CA GLY A 166 -0.89 16.73 22.53
C GLY A 166 -1.34 15.82 21.36
N VAL A 167 -1.30 16.31 20.14
CA VAL A 167 -1.47 15.47 18.95
C VAL A 167 -0.19 14.67 18.70
N THR A 168 -0.33 13.36 18.45
CA THR A 168 0.80 12.43 18.21
C THR A 168 0.50 11.44 17.09
N GLY A 169 1.52 10.79 16.60
CA GLY A 169 1.40 9.67 15.67
C GLY A 169 1.35 10.06 14.19
N PHE A 170 1.31 11.34 13.84
CA PHE A 170 1.42 11.77 12.45
C PHE A 170 2.82 11.51 11.89
N ARG A 171 2.85 10.95 10.69
CA ARG A 171 4.05 10.60 9.93
C ARG A 171 3.82 10.73 8.43
N MET A 172 4.89 10.65 7.68
CA MET A 172 4.83 10.48 6.25
C MET A 172 4.44 9.04 5.89
N PHE A 173 3.84 8.83 4.72
CA PHE A 173 3.50 7.54 4.12
C PHE A 173 4.75 6.65 3.95
N ASN A 174 4.68 5.39 4.33
CA ASN A 174 5.80 4.46 4.29
C ASN A 174 5.50 3.17 3.51
N ILE A 175 6.56 2.44 3.19
CA ILE A 175 6.50 1.23 2.34
C ILE A 175 5.61 0.12 2.93
N TYR A 176 5.54 -0.04 4.24
CA TYR A 176 4.66 -1.04 4.85
C TYR A 176 3.19 -0.66 4.74
N GLN A 177 2.86 0.62 4.89
CA GLN A 177 1.52 1.12 4.66
C GLN A 177 1.12 0.98 3.19
N LEU A 178 2.04 1.25 2.25
CA LEU A 178 1.84 1.01 0.83
C LEU A 178 1.57 -0.48 0.56
N GLY A 179 2.38 -1.40 1.09
CA GLY A 179 2.18 -2.83 0.94
C GLY A 179 0.82 -3.30 1.49
N ALA A 180 0.39 -2.76 2.64
CA ALA A 180 -0.93 -3.06 3.19
C ALA A 180 -2.07 -2.60 2.27
N ILE A 181 -1.99 -1.40 1.71
CA ILE A 181 -2.97 -0.86 0.76
C ILE A 181 -2.99 -1.69 -0.53
N GLN A 182 -1.84 -2.04 -1.09
CA GLN A 182 -1.72 -2.89 -2.27
C GLN A 182 -2.34 -4.28 -2.04
N MET A 183 -2.06 -4.89 -0.89
CA MET A 183 -2.62 -6.18 -0.52
C MET A 183 -4.15 -6.11 -0.37
N LEU A 184 -4.67 -5.13 0.36
CA LEU A 184 -6.11 -4.94 0.53
C LEU A 184 -6.82 -4.68 -0.81
N PHE A 185 -6.21 -3.91 -1.71
CA PHE A 185 -6.76 -3.70 -3.06
C PHE A 185 -6.88 -5.01 -3.84
N LEU A 186 -5.85 -5.86 -3.81
CA LEU A 186 -5.88 -7.17 -4.46
C LEU A 186 -6.99 -8.06 -3.88
N PHE A 187 -7.17 -8.06 -2.58
CA PHE A 187 -8.24 -8.82 -1.94
C PHE A 187 -9.64 -8.24 -2.20
N ASP A 188 -9.77 -6.92 -2.37
CA ASP A 188 -11.03 -6.28 -2.77
C ASP A 188 -11.39 -6.60 -4.23
N LYS A 189 -10.42 -6.54 -5.14
CA LYS A 189 -10.70 -6.59 -6.59
C LYS A 189 -10.37 -7.93 -7.27
N ALA A 190 -9.53 -8.77 -6.66
CA ALA A 190 -8.92 -9.95 -7.29
C ALA A 190 -8.29 -9.63 -8.68
N ASN A 191 -7.85 -8.40 -8.84
CA ASN A 191 -7.28 -7.88 -10.09
C ASN A 191 -6.39 -6.67 -9.76
N PRO A 192 -5.13 -6.64 -10.18
CA PRO A 192 -4.20 -5.55 -9.88
C PRO A 192 -4.39 -4.28 -10.73
N ASN A 193 -5.22 -4.30 -11.77
CA ASN A 193 -5.37 -3.16 -12.70
C ASN A 193 -6.21 -2.04 -12.08
N SER A 194 -5.55 -1.25 -11.24
CA SER A 194 -6.17 -0.15 -10.51
C SER A 194 -6.75 0.94 -11.43
N GLN A 195 -6.09 1.23 -12.55
CA GLN A 195 -6.55 2.22 -13.52
C GLN A 195 -7.88 1.79 -14.18
N ALA A 196 -8.00 0.53 -14.56
CA ALA A 196 -9.23 0.03 -15.19
C ALA A 196 -10.41 -0.07 -14.21
N LEU A 197 -10.13 -0.36 -12.93
CA LEU A 197 -11.16 -0.64 -11.92
C LEU A 197 -11.64 0.61 -11.17
N CYS A 198 -10.75 1.60 -10.97
CA CYS A 198 -11.02 2.73 -10.09
C CYS A 198 -10.66 4.09 -10.74
N GLY A 199 -10.43 4.13 -12.05
CA GLY A 199 -10.10 5.34 -12.80
C GLY A 199 -8.61 5.53 -13.04
N THR A 200 -8.29 6.17 -14.15
CA THR A 200 -6.89 6.33 -14.60
C THR A 200 -6.05 7.23 -13.70
N GLY A 201 -6.69 8.15 -12.99
CA GLY A 201 -6.02 9.14 -12.15
C GLY A 201 -5.21 10.19 -12.93
N GLN A 202 -5.15 10.07 -14.26
CA GLN A 202 -4.35 10.94 -15.12
C GLN A 202 -5.25 11.90 -15.87
N ALA A 203 -5.03 13.19 -15.66
CA ALA A 203 -5.77 14.22 -16.39
C ALA A 203 -5.10 14.64 -17.71
N ASN A 204 -3.86 14.18 -17.98
CA ASN A 204 -3.04 14.58 -19.15
C ASN A 204 -2.98 16.11 -19.39
N THR A 205 -3.10 16.87 -18.30
CA THR A 205 -3.11 18.35 -18.34
C THR A 205 -1.71 18.97 -18.32
N GLY A 206 -0.67 18.12 -18.28
CA GLY A 206 0.72 18.56 -18.17
C GLY A 206 1.11 19.06 -16.78
N LYS A 207 0.22 18.96 -15.78
CA LYS A 207 0.44 19.42 -14.40
C LYS A 207 -0.36 18.60 -13.39
N VAL A 208 0.06 18.70 -12.11
CA VAL A 208 -0.69 18.19 -10.97
C VAL A 208 -1.97 18.97 -10.78
N LEU A 209 -3.10 18.29 -10.62
CA LEU A 209 -4.40 18.88 -10.30
C LEU A 209 -4.55 19.08 -8.78
N ALA A 210 -5.56 19.87 -8.41
CA ALA A 210 -5.96 20.00 -7.01
C ALA A 210 -6.43 18.67 -6.44
N THR A 211 -6.30 18.49 -5.12
CA THR A 211 -6.71 17.30 -4.39
C THR A 211 -8.20 16.99 -4.60
N GLY A 212 -8.52 15.74 -4.88
CA GLY A 212 -9.89 15.29 -5.17
C GLY A 212 -10.39 15.61 -6.58
N ALA A 213 -9.56 16.19 -7.45
CA ALA A 213 -9.97 16.58 -8.80
C ALA A 213 -9.84 15.47 -9.85
N ASN A 214 -9.09 14.40 -9.54
CA ASN A 214 -8.94 13.25 -10.41
C ASN A 214 -10.08 12.23 -10.26
N ASN A 215 -10.22 11.37 -11.26
CA ASN A 215 -11.30 10.38 -11.32
C ASN A 215 -10.99 9.05 -10.61
N ASN A 216 -9.83 8.91 -9.98
CA ASN A 216 -9.47 7.69 -9.28
C ASN A 216 -9.77 7.80 -7.78
N ASN A 217 -10.58 6.85 -7.32
CA ASN A 217 -10.93 6.69 -5.92
C ASN A 217 -11.09 5.21 -5.60
N TRP A 218 -10.44 4.76 -4.55
CA TRP A 218 -10.63 3.44 -3.98
C TRP A 218 -10.86 3.56 -2.47
N ARG A 219 -12.08 3.23 -2.01
CA ARG A 219 -12.47 3.27 -0.59
C ARG A 219 -12.10 4.58 0.10
N ASP A 220 -12.51 5.69 -0.52
CA ASP A 220 -12.23 7.07 -0.09
C ASP A 220 -10.74 7.47 -0.10
N LEU A 221 -9.86 6.67 -0.62
CA LEU A 221 -8.49 7.04 -0.92
C LEU A 221 -8.42 7.59 -2.35
N HIS A 222 -8.38 8.89 -2.47
CA HIS A 222 -8.28 9.61 -3.74
C HIS A 222 -6.82 9.72 -4.18
N GLU A 223 -6.58 9.70 -5.48
CA GLU A 223 -5.27 9.98 -6.09
C GLU A 223 -4.12 9.12 -5.54
N LEU A 224 -4.39 7.84 -5.23
CA LEU A 224 -3.32 6.90 -4.89
C LEU A 224 -2.31 6.71 -6.05
N TRP A 225 -2.68 7.12 -7.26
CA TRP A 225 -1.85 7.08 -8.46
C TRP A 225 -2.26 8.16 -9.45
N GLY A 226 -1.34 8.54 -10.34
CA GLY A 226 -1.63 9.28 -11.57
C GLY A 226 -1.75 10.80 -11.47
N ASN A 227 -1.78 11.41 -10.29
CA ASN A 227 -1.76 12.87 -10.12
C ASN A 227 -0.32 13.36 -9.89
N ALA A 228 0.20 13.22 -8.69
CA ALA A 228 1.61 13.37 -8.41
C ALA A 228 2.21 12.03 -7.96
N THR A 229 3.50 11.83 -8.17
CA THR A 229 4.21 10.65 -7.67
C THR A 229 4.42 10.82 -6.17
N HIS A 230 4.02 9.82 -5.37
CA HIS A 230 4.20 9.87 -3.92
C HIS A 230 5.61 9.48 -3.53
N LEU A 231 6.27 10.29 -2.73
CA LEU A 231 7.46 9.92 -1.98
C LEU A 231 7.03 8.98 -0.85
N VAL A 232 7.76 7.88 -0.67
CA VAL A 232 7.45 6.81 0.30
C VAL A 232 8.69 6.52 1.13
N GLU A 233 8.55 6.52 2.46
CA GLU A 233 9.65 6.20 3.35
C GLU A 233 9.86 4.69 3.50
N GLY A 234 10.99 4.31 4.08
CA GLY A 234 11.25 2.95 4.56
C GLY A 234 11.80 1.97 3.54
N LEU A 235 11.96 2.35 2.28
CA LEU A 235 12.64 1.55 1.25
C LEU A 235 13.66 2.39 0.49
N GLN A 236 14.84 1.86 0.28
CA GLN A 236 15.89 2.41 -0.58
C GLN A 236 16.52 1.34 -1.46
N ASN A 237 16.93 1.74 -2.65
CA ASN A 237 17.85 0.99 -3.49
C ASN A 237 19.25 1.63 -3.35
N ARG A 238 20.20 0.88 -2.80
CA ARG A 238 21.60 1.30 -2.68
C ARG A 238 22.47 0.43 -3.57
N SER A 239 22.75 0.89 -4.78
CA SER A 239 23.56 0.17 -5.76
C SER A 239 23.06 -1.26 -6.01
N THR A 240 21.79 -1.40 -6.35
CA THR A 240 21.01 -2.63 -6.54
C THR A 240 20.62 -3.40 -5.29
N LYS A 241 21.12 -3.04 -4.12
CA LYS A 241 20.72 -3.70 -2.88
C LYS A 241 19.48 -3.07 -2.28
N MET A 242 18.58 -3.91 -1.78
CA MET A 242 17.38 -3.49 -1.07
C MET A 242 17.71 -3.19 0.39
N TYR A 243 17.56 -1.94 0.79
CA TYR A 243 17.62 -1.48 2.17
C TYR A 243 16.23 -1.13 2.64
N ILE A 244 15.83 -1.63 3.80
CA ILE A 244 14.49 -1.40 4.35
C ILE A 244 14.56 -1.10 5.85
N TRP A 245 13.59 -0.38 6.37
CA TRP A 245 13.38 -0.28 7.80
C TRP A 245 12.96 -1.64 8.38
N PRO A 246 13.49 -2.10 9.52
CA PRO A 246 13.05 -3.34 10.15
C PRO A 246 11.61 -3.25 10.66
N SER A 247 11.14 -2.06 11.01
CA SER A 247 9.76 -1.78 11.39
C SER A 247 9.39 -0.30 11.14
N VAL A 248 8.12 0.04 11.22
CA VAL A 248 7.63 1.42 11.06
C VAL A 248 8.10 2.37 12.17
N SER A 249 8.58 1.86 13.29
CA SER A 249 9.11 2.62 14.43
C SER A 249 10.64 2.59 14.53
N ASN A 250 11.33 1.77 13.71
CA ASN A 250 12.78 1.77 13.60
C ASN A 250 13.17 2.21 12.19
N GLU A 251 13.54 3.48 12.05
CA GLU A 251 13.83 4.14 10.77
C GLU A 251 15.30 4.00 10.33
N VAL A 252 16.02 3.06 10.94
CA VAL A 252 17.39 2.71 10.51
C VAL A 252 17.31 1.72 9.35
N PHE A 253 17.86 2.09 8.20
CA PHE A 253 17.88 1.21 7.04
C PHE A 253 18.86 0.05 7.24
N GLU A 254 18.37 -1.18 7.05
CA GLU A 254 19.15 -2.41 7.10
C GLU A 254 19.24 -3.05 5.71
N ASP A 255 20.44 -3.61 5.38
CA ASP A 255 20.64 -4.41 4.16
C ASP A 255 19.89 -5.73 4.31
N THR A 256 18.94 -5.98 3.43
CA THR A 256 18.18 -7.24 3.43
C THR A 256 18.91 -8.41 2.77
N ASN A 257 20.10 -8.17 2.21
CA ASN A 257 20.80 -9.09 1.30
C ASN A 257 20.01 -9.45 0.03
N GLN A 258 18.92 -8.71 -0.27
CA GLN A 258 18.16 -8.88 -1.49
C GLN A 258 18.63 -7.90 -2.57
N THR A 259 18.53 -8.32 -3.83
CA THR A 259 18.91 -7.48 -4.98
C THR A 259 17.66 -6.97 -5.68
N ILE A 260 17.59 -5.66 -5.88
CA ILE A 260 16.58 -5.03 -6.74
C ILE A 260 17.08 -5.12 -8.20
N PRO A 261 16.31 -5.71 -9.13
CA PRO A 261 16.72 -5.77 -10.53
C PRO A 261 16.87 -4.36 -11.12
N THR A 262 17.89 -4.16 -11.97
CA THR A 262 18.05 -2.90 -12.69
C THR A 262 17.11 -2.85 -13.87
N ILE A 263 16.21 -1.86 -13.90
CA ILE A 263 15.16 -1.72 -14.92
C ILE A 263 15.24 -0.32 -15.53
N SER A 264 16.05 -0.19 -16.58
CA SER A 264 16.16 1.08 -17.32
C SER A 264 14.90 1.31 -18.15
N GLY A 265 14.30 2.49 -18.05
CA GLY A 265 13.08 2.84 -18.78
C GLY A 265 11.77 2.30 -18.16
N GLY A 266 11.86 1.60 -17.03
CA GLY A 266 10.72 0.97 -16.36
C GLY A 266 10.28 -0.33 -17.02
N GLY A 267 9.87 -1.31 -16.23
CA GLY A 267 9.36 -2.60 -16.66
C GLY A 267 8.14 -3.02 -15.85
N PHE A 268 7.32 -3.87 -16.43
CA PHE A 268 6.15 -4.46 -15.76
C PHE A 268 6.58 -5.67 -14.96
N ILE A 269 6.09 -5.80 -13.73
CA ILE A 269 6.49 -6.88 -12.81
C ILE A 269 5.91 -8.21 -13.31
N THR A 270 6.78 -9.18 -13.58
CA THR A 270 6.39 -10.54 -13.96
C THR A 270 6.44 -11.50 -12.78
N ASP A 271 7.27 -11.22 -11.76
CA ASP A 271 7.36 -11.96 -10.51
C ASP A 271 7.85 -11.03 -9.38
N ILE A 272 7.48 -11.35 -8.13
CA ILE A 272 7.87 -10.60 -6.93
C ILE A 272 8.82 -11.39 -6.06
N GLN A 273 9.70 -10.68 -5.36
CA GLN A 273 10.65 -11.28 -4.41
C GLN A 273 9.92 -11.99 -3.27
N GLU A 274 10.27 -13.23 -3.02
CA GLU A 274 9.68 -14.01 -1.92
C GLU A 274 9.93 -13.35 -0.55
N TYR A 275 11.13 -12.81 -0.33
CA TYR A 275 11.43 -12.04 0.89
C TYR A 275 10.46 -10.88 1.08
N ALA A 276 10.25 -10.07 0.04
CA ALA A 276 9.34 -8.92 0.08
C ALA A 276 7.89 -9.36 0.32
N ALA A 277 7.43 -10.40 -0.37
CA ALA A 277 6.09 -10.95 -0.22
C ALA A 277 5.82 -11.49 1.19
N ASN A 278 6.81 -12.15 1.82
CA ASN A 278 6.73 -12.63 3.20
C ASN A 278 6.58 -11.51 4.25
N ILE A 279 6.96 -10.29 3.90
CA ILE A 279 6.79 -9.11 4.75
C ILE A 279 5.68 -8.17 4.26
N GLY A 280 4.85 -8.64 3.31
CA GLY A 280 3.67 -7.92 2.80
C GLY A 280 3.96 -6.86 1.74
N LEU A 281 5.06 -6.97 0.99
CA LEU A 281 5.46 -6.01 -0.03
C LEU A 281 5.47 -6.63 -1.43
N PHE A 282 5.29 -5.78 -2.46
CA PHE A 282 5.26 -6.17 -3.88
C PHE A 282 6.47 -5.59 -4.62
N ILE A 283 7.66 -6.09 -4.34
CA ILE A 283 8.92 -5.67 -4.96
C ILE A 283 9.30 -6.65 -6.08
N ALA A 284 9.66 -6.12 -7.24
CA ALA A 284 10.00 -6.93 -8.40
C ALA A 284 11.18 -7.90 -8.14
N GLU A 285 11.01 -9.16 -8.49
CA GLU A 285 12.07 -10.14 -8.70
C GLU A 285 12.46 -10.17 -10.18
N SER A 286 11.46 -10.18 -11.05
CA SER A 286 11.64 -10.15 -12.50
C SER A 286 10.65 -9.18 -13.17
N HIS A 287 10.96 -8.79 -14.41
CA HIS A 287 10.18 -7.82 -15.17
C HIS A 287 10.20 -8.10 -16.66
N SER A 288 9.24 -7.51 -17.38
CA SER A 288 9.14 -7.48 -18.83
C SER A 288 9.01 -6.05 -19.33
N SER A 289 9.48 -5.77 -20.54
CA SER A 289 9.17 -4.53 -21.25
C SER A 289 7.76 -4.51 -21.86
N SER A 290 7.13 -5.69 -22.00
CA SER A 290 5.76 -5.83 -22.52
C SER A 290 4.74 -5.48 -21.44
N ALA A 291 3.68 -4.78 -21.83
CA ALA A 291 2.55 -4.46 -20.94
C ALA A 291 1.56 -5.65 -20.79
N THR A 292 1.80 -6.77 -21.47
CA THR A 292 0.95 -7.96 -21.42
C THR A 292 1.66 -9.12 -20.75
N ASN A 293 0.88 -10.04 -20.18
CA ASN A 293 1.40 -11.24 -19.52
C ASN A 293 2.30 -10.93 -18.32
N ASN A 294 1.83 -10.03 -17.48
CA ASN A 294 2.52 -9.61 -16.27
C ASN A 294 1.72 -9.97 -15.02
N MET A 295 2.42 -10.14 -13.91
CA MET A 295 1.79 -10.29 -12.61
C MET A 295 1.10 -9.00 -12.17
N LEU A 296 1.79 -7.87 -12.34
CA LEU A 296 1.30 -6.53 -12.00
C LEU A 296 1.38 -5.62 -13.22
N PRO A 297 0.33 -4.83 -13.51
CA PRO A 297 0.19 -4.08 -14.77
C PRO A 297 0.94 -2.73 -14.77
N ASP A 298 1.44 -2.30 -13.62
CA ASP A 298 2.07 -0.99 -13.46
C ASP A 298 3.59 -1.11 -13.54
N LYS A 299 4.26 -0.01 -13.91
CA LYS A 299 5.71 -0.04 -14.09
C LYS A 299 6.48 0.01 -12.78
N PHE A 300 7.51 -0.81 -12.69
CA PHE A 300 8.57 -0.73 -11.71
C PHE A 300 9.80 -0.03 -12.32
N TRP A 301 10.39 0.91 -11.59
CA TRP A 301 11.55 1.69 -12.04
C TRP A 301 12.70 1.52 -11.06
N SER A 302 13.88 1.17 -11.57
CA SER A 302 15.07 1.05 -10.73
C SER A 302 16.34 1.38 -11.50
N LYS A 303 17.40 1.76 -10.78
CA LYS A 303 18.74 1.98 -11.33
C LYS A 303 19.78 1.14 -10.61
N GLY A 304 20.85 0.84 -11.30
CA GLY A 304 21.94 -0.01 -10.81
C GLY A 304 22.94 0.70 -9.90
N SER A 305 22.82 2.01 -9.66
CA SER A 305 23.79 2.75 -8.88
C SER A 305 23.16 3.92 -8.12
N GLY A 306 23.79 4.31 -7.01
CA GLY A 306 23.37 5.43 -6.15
C GLY A 306 22.54 4.99 -4.94
N ASN A 307 22.25 5.98 -4.08
CA ASN A 307 21.30 5.84 -2.97
C ASN A 307 19.98 6.44 -3.43
N LEU A 308 19.03 5.57 -3.77
CA LEU A 308 17.79 5.92 -4.43
C LEU A 308 16.61 5.72 -3.48
N ILE A 309 15.75 6.73 -3.41
CA ILE A 309 14.56 6.72 -2.56
C ILE A 309 13.39 6.03 -3.25
N CYS A 310 12.43 5.59 -2.45
CA CYS A 310 11.20 4.99 -2.95
C CYS A 310 10.19 6.06 -3.35
N SER A 311 9.52 5.82 -4.47
CA SER A 311 8.37 6.58 -4.96
C SER A 311 7.28 5.64 -5.47
N HIS A 312 6.03 6.14 -5.55
CA HIS A 312 4.87 5.31 -5.85
C HIS A 312 3.84 6.06 -6.69
N GLY A 313 3.03 5.31 -7.44
CA GLY A 313 1.79 5.74 -8.07
C GLY A 313 1.94 6.32 -9.47
N GLY A 314 3.10 6.90 -9.80
CA GLY A 314 3.28 7.65 -11.04
C GLY A 314 2.54 8.99 -11.05
N LYS A 315 2.85 9.83 -12.03
CA LYS A 315 2.31 11.20 -12.15
C LYS A 315 1.29 11.34 -13.28
N TYR A 316 0.71 12.51 -13.41
CA TYR A 316 -0.31 12.91 -14.43
C TYR A 316 0.03 12.55 -15.89
N SER A 317 1.29 12.25 -16.22
CA SER A 317 1.75 11.90 -17.56
C SER A 317 2.38 10.51 -17.67
N SER A 318 2.24 9.66 -16.64
CA SER A 318 2.88 8.32 -16.62
C SER A 318 2.15 7.28 -17.49
N SER A 319 0.99 7.62 -18.07
CA SER A 319 0.21 6.73 -18.93
C SER A 319 -0.08 5.38 -18.26
N THR A 320 -0.05 4.28 -18.98
CA THR A 320 -0.26 2.92 -18.46
C THR A 320 0.81 2.45 -17.46
N GLY A 321 1.88 3.23 -17.28
CA GLY A 321 2.89 2.95 -16.25
C GLY A 321 2.51 3.43 -14.85
N ALA A 322 1.51 4.32 -14.71
CA ALA A 322 0.97 4.70 -13.42
C ALA A 322 0.06 3.58 -12.86
N GLY A 323 -0.19 3.60 -11.57
CA GLY A 323 -1.13 2.71 -10.90
C GLY A 323 -0.70 2.39 -9.49
N LEU A 324 -1.53 1.63 -8.79
CA LEU A 324 -1.31 1.30 -7.38
C LEU A 324 -0.04 0.45 -7.16
N PHE A 325 0.41 -0.29 -8.16
CA PHE A 325 1.62 -1.13 -8.08
C PHE A 325 2.84 -0.49 -8.75
N ASN A 326 2.71 0.77 -9.22
CA ASN A 326 3.86 1.52 -9.69
C ASN A 326 4.79 1.85 -8.52
N ILE A 327 6.03 1.40 -8.61
CA ILE A 327 7.10 1.70 -7.64
C ILE A 327 8.33 2.19 -8.41
N GLY A 328 8.91 3.29 -7.95
CA GLY A 328 10.18 3.80 -8.42
C GLY A 328 11.22 3.78 -7.30
N VAL A 329 12.39 3.19 -7.58
CA VAL A 329 13.60 3.27 -6.75
C VAL A 329 14.78 3.64 -7.65
N ASP A 330 14.58 4.73 -8.39
CA ASP A 330 15.44 5.19 -9.48
C ASP A 330 15.88 6.64 -9.38
N ASN A 331 15.41 7.38 -8.37
CA ASN A 331 15.73 8.78 -8.14
C ASN A 331 16.41 9.02 -6.80
N THR A 332 17.37 9.95 -6.79
CA THR A 332 17.90 10.51 -5.54
C THR A 332 16.87 11.47 -4.93
N GLU A 333 17.02 11.76 -3.66
CA GLU A 333 16.15 12.70 -2.95
C GLU A 333 16.12 14.08 -3.62
N ALA A 334 17.28 14.58 -4.04
CA ALA A 334 17.39 15.87 -4.73
C ALA A 334 16.67 15.89 -6.09
N ASN A 335 16.76 14.80 -6.86
CA ASN A 335 16.12 14.70 -8.17
C ASN A 335 14.58 14.55 -8.06
N ALA A 336 14.07 14.05 -6.94
CA ALA A 336 12.66 13.93 -6.69
C ALA A 336 12.01 15.23 -6.15
N ALA A 337 12.79 16.26 -5.81
CA ALA A 337 12.29 17.56 -5.35
C ALA A 337 11.77 18.42 -6.51
N THR A 338 10.76 17.94 -7.23
CA THR A 338 10.16 18.61 -8.39
C THR A 338 8.65 18.79 -8.22
N ALA A 339 8.05 19.60 -9.10
CA ALA A 339 6.61 19.84 -9.11
C ALA A 339 5.74 18.59 -9.45
N ALA A 340 6.35 17.42 -9.66
CA ALA A 340 5.66 16.17 -9.95
C ALA A 340 5.65 15.19 -8.76
N TYR A 341 6.27 15.55 -7.64
CA TYR A 341 6.36 14.69 -6.46
C TYR A 341 5.68 15.32 -5.24
N THR A 342 4.95 14.51 -4.52
CA THR A 342 4.24 14.82 -3.28
C THR A 342 4.39 13.66 -2.29
N THR A 343 3.54 13.59 -1.28
CA THR A 343 3.38 12.42 -0.40
C THR A 343 1.96 12.34 0.15
N ARG A 344 1.74 11.39 1.06
CA ARG A 344 0.54 11.28 1.89
C ARG A 344 0.88 11.40 3.36
N LEU A 345 -0.07 11.94 4.09
CA LEU A 345 -0.04 11.97 5.54
C LEU A 345 -0.55 10.64 6.08
N SER A 346 0.13 10.08 7.05
CA SER A 346 -0.33 8.92 7.81
C SER A 346 -0.38 9.22 9.30
N LYS A 347 -1.14 8.43 10.05
CA LYS A 347 -1.18 8.56 11.51
C LYS A 347 -1.35 7.20 12.16
N TYR A 348 -0.55 6.92 13.17
CA TYR A 348 -0.72 5.80 14.09
C TYR A 348 -1.49 6.26 15.33
N ASP A 349 -2.48 5.48 15.77
CA ASP A 349 -3.15 5.71 17.05
C ASP A 349 -2.28 5.11 18.16
N LEU A 350 -1.56 5.98 18.83
CA LEU A 350 -0.58 5.64 19.87
C LEU A 350 -1.16 5.79 21.30
N ARG A 351 -2.48 5.65 21.45
CA ARG A 351 -3.17 5.74 22.74
C ARG A 351 -3.15 4.44 23.49
#